data_051c1d961a22b670f7f8975e9ea16280
#
_entry.id   051c1d961a22b670f7f8975e9ea16280
#
_cell.length_a   1.000
_cell.length_b   1.000
_cell.length_c   1.000
_cell.angle_alpha   90.00
_cell.angle_beta   90.00
_cell.angle_gamma   90.00
#
_symmetry.space_group_name_H-M   'P 1'
#
loop_
_entity.id
_entity.type
_entity.pdbx_description
1 polymer ?
#
loop_
_entity_poly.entity_id
_entity_poly.type
_entity_poly.pdbx_seq_one_letter_code
_entity_poly.pdbx_strand_id
1 'polypeptide(L)'
;MNAFTRDDFVTWMEQLARRPWPMTLDAFTDLAPELGWHFTGYQYSFTADFAAGTRKVVVIDNKAGDVHTISFVLAKPALEGVELLAELNDFFSSYVAAASETWGPPIRTVQGRNPVAAWALPQACIAEITRNEEKIHAKFLTPQGARFY
;
A
#
# COMPACT_ATOMS: atom_id res chain seq x y z
N MET A 1 12.24 -9.59 10.62
CA MET A 1 11.40 -8.47 11.05
C MET A 1 10.17 -8.38 10.16
N ASN A 2 9.00 -8.15 10.74
CA ASN A 2 7.73 -8.26 10.01
C ASN A 2 7.22 -6.92 9.45
N ALA A 3 8.08 -5.95 9.30
CA ALA A 3 7.73 -4.65 8.75
C ALA A 3 8.48 -4.38 7.45
N PHE A 4 7.81 -3.69 6.53
CA PHE A 4 8.49 -3.16 5.34
C PHE A 4 9.55 -2.16 5.78
N THR A 5 10.71 -2.19 5.13
CA THR A 5 11.64 -1.07 5.23
C THR A 5 11.05 0.13 4.49
N ARG A 6 11.55 1.32 4.81
CA ARG A 6 11.14 2.54 4.11
C ARG A 6 11.41 2.46 2.61
N ASP A 7 12.53 1.85 2.22
CA ASP A 7 12.89 1.70 0.81
C ASP A 7 12.00 0.68 0.10
N ASP A 8 11.64 -0.42 0.76
CA ASP A 8 10.74 -1.43 0.20
C ASP A 8 9.34 -0.86 -0.04
N PHE A 9 8.85 -0.03 0.86
CA PHE A 9 7.57 0.65 0.67
C PHE A 9 7.59 1.51 -0.61
N VAL A 10 8.60 2.35 -0.76
CA VAL A 10 8.74 3.22 -1.94
C VAL A 10 8.87 2.39 -3.22
N THR A 11 9.73 1.37 -3.19
CA THR A 11 9.98 0.51 -4.35
C THR A 11 8.72 -0.20 -4.81
N TRP A 12 7.93 -0.74 -3.89
CA TRP A 12 6.69 -1.44 -4.24
C TRP A 12 5.65 -0.50 -4.84
N MET A 13 5.49 0.70 -4.27
CA MET A 13 4.57 1.68 -4.84
C MET A 13 4.97 2.06 -6.26
N GLU A 14 6.26 2.25 -6.50
CA GLU A 14 6.76 2.56 -7.84
C GLU A 14 6.62 1.40 -8.82
N GLN A 15 6.85 0.16 -8.37
CA GLN A 15 6.62 -1.02 -9.21
C GLN A 15 5.16 -1.15 -9.63
N LEU A 16 4.23 -0.91 -8.72
CA LEU A 16 2.81 -0.94 -9.04
C LEU A 16 2.43 0.19 -10.00
N ALA A 17 2.98 1.37 -9.81
CA ALA A 17 2.71 2.52 -10.69
C ALA A 17 3.18 2.28 -12.13
N ARG A 18 4.19 1.44 -12.35
CA ARG A 18 4.72 1.11 -13.68
C ARG A 18 3.90 0.09 -14.44
N ARG A 19 2.89 -0.52 -13.82
CA ARG A 19 2.04 -1.48 -14.53
C ARG A 19 1.20 -0.76 -15.59
N PRO A 20 0.77 -1.47 -16.65
CA PRO A 20 0.03 -0.85 -17.75
C PRO A 20 -1.44 -0.62 -17.39
N TRP A 21 -1.70 0.30 -16.49
CA TRP A 21 -3.07 0.68 -16.14
C TRP A 21 -3.78 1.42 -17.29
N PRO A 22 -5.10 1.24 -17.52
CA PRO A 22 -6.03 0.40 -16.76
C PRO A 22 -5.83 -1.08 -17.04
N MET A 23 -6.17 -1.90 -16.04
CA MET A 23 -6.04 -3.34 -16.12
C MET A 23 -7.24 -3.96 -15.40
N THR A 24 -7.88 -4.95 -16.04
CA THR A 24 -8.96 -5.67 -15.39
C THR A 24 -8.42 -6.55 -14.26
N LEU A 25 -9.29 -6.95 -13.35
CA LEU A 25 -8.90 -7.86 -12.27
C LEU A 25 -8.38 -9.19 -12.83
N ASP A 26 -8.99 -9.71 -13.91
CA ASP A 26 -8.51 -10.94 -14.55
C ASP A 26 -7.11 -10.77 -15.15
N ALA A 27 -6.86 -9.66 -15.85
CA ALA A 27 -5.53 -9.37 -16.39
C ALA A 27 -4.50 -9.20 -15.27
N PHE A 28 -4.88 -8.56 -14.17
CA PHE A 28 -3.99 -8.41 -13.02
C PHE A 28 -3.70 -9.78 -12.37
N THR A 29 -4.70 -10.66 -12.27
CA THR A 29 -4.52 -12.00 -11.72
C THR A 29 -3.53 -12.80 -12.56
N ASP A 30 -3.55 -12.66 -13.88
CA ASP A 30 -2.58 -13.31 -14.78
C ASP A 30 -1.16 -12.74 -14.61
N LEU A 31 -1.04 -11.45 -14.30
CA LEU A 31 0.25 -10.79 -14.06
C LEU A 31 0.82 -11.07 -12.66
N ALA A 32 -0.04 -11.31 -11.70
CA ALA A 32 0.33 -11.35 -10.27
C ALA A 32 1.49 -12.31 -9.96
N PRO A 33 1.63 -13.50 -10.58
CA PRO A 33 2.78 -14.38 -10.32
C PRO A 33 4.12 -13.73 -10.63
N GLU A 34 4.20 -12.83 -11.60
CA GLU A 34 5.43 -12.09 -11.90
C GLU A 34 5.86 -11.17 -10.76
N LEU A 35 4.91 -10.75 -9.92
CA LEU A 35 5.17 -9.95 -8.73
C LEU A 35 5.45 -10.80 -7.49
N GLY A 36 5.34 -12.13 -7.60
CA GLY A 36 5.38 -13.03 -6.45
C GLY A 36 4.06 -13.07 -5.69
N TRP A 37 2.96 -12.73 -6.35
CA TRP A 37 1.62 -12.68 -5.75
C TRP A 37 0.77 -13.80 -6.33
N HIS A 38 -0.07 -14.42 -5.48
CA HIS A 38 -0.88 -15.55 -5.85
C HIS A 38 -2.33 -15.35 -5.43
N PHE A 39 -3.23 -15.53 -6.39
CA PHE A 39 -4.67 -15.46 -6.11
C PHE A 39 -5.06 -16.61 -5.18
N THR A 40 -5.84 -16.27 -4.11
CA THR A 40 -6.22 -17.27 -3.10
C THR A 40 -7.45 -18.10 -3.47
N GLY A 41 -8.14 -17.76 -4.55
CA GLY A 41 -9.42 -18.35 -4.92
C GLY A 41 -10.62 -17.63 -4.31
N TYR A 42 -10.39 -16.70 -3.39
CA TYR A 42 -11.43 -15.82 -2.84
C TYR A 42 -11.40 -14.48 -3.55
N GLN A 43 -12.58 -13.90 -3.69
CA GLN A 43 -12.74 -12.60 -4.33
C GLN A 43 -11.84 -11.54 -3.70
N TYR A 44 -11.09 -10.80 -4.55
CA TYR A 44 -10.24 -9.68 -4.15
C TYR A 44 -9.03 -10.04 -3.27
N SER A 45 -8.71 -11.32 -3.10
CA SER A 45 -7.68 -11.73 -2.14
C SER A 45 -6.50 -12.40 -2.83
N PHE A 46 -5.30 -11.91 -2.54
CA PHE A 46 -4.02 -12.46 -2.99
C PHE A 46 -3.12 -12.70 -1.78
N THR A 47 -2.19 -13.64 -1.93
CA THR A 47 -1.08 -13.82 -0.99
C THR A 47 0.18 -13.34 -1.68
N ALA A 48 0.95 -12.49 -1.02
CA ALA A 48 2.18 -11.93 -1.58
C ALA A 48 3.36 -12.22 -0.67
N ASP A 49 4.47 -12.63 -1.28
CA ASP A 49 5.72 -12.87 -0.57
C ASP A 49 6.61 -11.62 -0.69
N PHE A 50 6.65 -10.84 0.38
CA PHE A 50 7.52 -9.68 0.48
C PHE A 50 8.75 -10.02 1.32
N ALA A 51 9.80 -9.20 1.22
CA ALA A 51 10.97 -9.34 2.08
C ALA A 51 10.59 -9.26 3.58
N ALA A 52 9.57 -8.49 3.90
CA ALA A 52 9.04 -8.36 5.26
C ALA A 52 8.25 -9.58 5.74
N GLY A 53 7.93 -10.51 4.84
CA GLY A 53 7.12 -11.69 5.11
C GLY A 53 5.90 -11.78 4.21
N THR A 54 5.18 -12.89 4.31
CA THR A 54 3.96 -13.11 3.55
C THR A 54 2.84 -12.19 4.03
N ARG A 55 2.15 -11.57 3.09
CA ARG A 55 1.03 -10.67 3.36
C ARG A 55 -0.20 -11.07 2.55
N LYS A 56 -1.36 -10.84 3.15
CA LYS A 56 -2.62 -10.80 2.40
C LYS A 56 -2.68 -9.46 1.68
N VAL A 57 -2.97 -9.50 0.38
CA VAL A 57 -3.18 -8.31 -0.44
C VAL A 57 -4.61 -8.30 -0.91
N VAL A 58 -5.29 -7.18 -0.75
CA VAL A 58 -6.66 -6.99 -1.23
C VAL A 58 -6.63 -6.12 -2.47
N VAL A 59 -7.18 -6.64 -3.57
CA VAL A 59 -7.24 -5.95 -4.86
C VAL A 59 -8.70 -5.74 -5.21
N ILE A 60 -9.13 -4.49 -5.26
CA ILE A 60 -10.52 -4.12 -5.49
C ILE A 60 -10.66 -3.53 -6.88
N ASP A 61 -11.69 -3.94 -7.62
CA ASP A 61 -12.03 -3.40 -8.92
C ASP A 61 -13.19 -2.39 -8.83
N ASN A 62 -13.36 -1.61 -9.87
CA ASN A 62 -14.51 -0.70 -10.03
C ASN A 62 -15.65 -1.42 -10.76
N LYS A 63 -16.76 -0.69 -11.04
CA LYS A 63 -17.92 -1.26 -11.74
C LYS A 63 -17.60 -1.76 -13.14
N ALA A 64 -16.58 -1.18 -13.79
CA ALA A 64 -16.13 -1.60 -15.11
C ALA A 64 -15.20 -2.82 -15.07
N GLY A 65 -14.85 -3.30 -13.88
CA GLY A 65 -13.95 -4.44 -13.69
C GLY A 65 -12.48 -4.07 -13.69
N ASP A 66 -12.13 -2.79 -13.76
CA ASP A 66 -10.75 -2.33 -13.71
C ASP A 66 -10.24 -2.25 -12.27
N VAL A 67 -9.00 -2.68 -12.06
CA VAL A 67 -8.36 -2.57 -10.74
C VAL A 67 -8.37 -1.12 -10.29
N HIS A 68 -8.88 -0.89 -9.09
CA HIS A 68 -9.06 0.43 -8.50
C HIS A 68 -8.06 0.68 -7.37
N THR A 69 -7.94 -0.29 -6.46
CA THR A 69 -7.17 -0.15 -5.22
C THR A 69 -6.47 -1.46 -4.89
N ILE A 70 -5.21 -1.35 -4.45
CA ILE A 70 -4.43 -2.47 -3.93
C ILE A 70 -3.98 -2.09 -2.53
N SER A 71 -4.25 -2.95 -1.53
CA SER A 71 -3.88 -2.64 -0.15
C SER A 71 -3.26 -3.83 0.58
N PHE A 72 -2.31 -3.53 1.45
CA PHE A 72 -1.64 -4.51 2.29
C PHE A 72 -1.03 -3.85 3.53
N VAL A 73 -0.68 -4.66 4.52
CA VAL A 73 -0.10 -4.18 5.78
C VAL A 73 1.40 -3.95 5.60
N LEU A 74 1.87 -2.77 5.97
CA LEU A 74 3.30 -2.43 5.99
C LEU A 74 3.98 -2.84 7.29
N ALA A 75 3.34 -2.63 8.42
CA ALA A 75 3.90 -2.90 9.73
C ALA A 75 2.79 -3.28 10.71
N LYS A 76 3.04 -4.35 11.46
CA LYS A 76 2.16 -4.79 12.56
C LYS A 76 3.06 -5.32 13.68
N PRO A 77 3.64 -4.44 14.52
CA PRO A 77 4.53 -4.87 15.59
C PRO A 77 3.81 -5.77 16.61
N ALA A 78 4.52 -6.79 17.10
CA ALA A 78 4.01 -7.69 18.12
C ALA A 78 4.25 -7.11 19.51
N LEU A 79 3.72 -5.92 19.77
CA LEU A 79 3.85 -5.17 21.01
C LEU A 79 2.45 -4.74 21.47
N GLU A 80 2.37 -4.19 22.68
CA GLU A 80 1.13 -3.71 23.27
C GLU A 80 1.31 -2.34 23.92
N GLY A 81 0.20 -1.61 24.06
CA GLY A 81 0.16 -0.36 24.83
C GLY A 81 1.05 0.73 24.29
N VAL A 82 1.74 1.41 25.20
CA VAL A 82 2.60 2.56 24.90
C VAL A 82 3.75 2.19 23.96
N GLU A 83 4.32 0.99 24.13
CA GLU A 83 5.42 0.50 23.28
C GLU A 83 4.96 0.28 21.85
N LEU A 84 3.78 -0.27 21.66
CA LEU A 84 3.20 -0.45 20.32
C LEU A 84 2.97 0.89 19.64
N LEU A 85 2.38 1.85 20.35
CA LEU A 85 2.11 3.18 19.79
C LEU A 85 3.40 3.89 19.38
N ALA A 86 4.44 3.82 20.23
CA ALA A 86 5.74 4.41 19.93
C ALA A 86 6.36 3.81 18.67
N GLU A 87 6.34 2.48 18.55
CA GLU A 87 6.88 1.78 17.38
C GLU A 87 6.10 2.11 16.11
N LEU A 88 4.77 2.14 16.19
CA LEU A 88 3.92 2.52 15.05
C LEU A 88 4.20 3.95 14.59
N ASN A 89 4.38 4.87 15.53
CA ASN A 89 4.72 6.26 15.20
C ASN A 89 6.08 6.36 14.51
N ASP A 90 7.06 5.59 14.96
CA ASP A 90 8.39 5.57 14.36
C ASP A 90 8.34 5.02 12.92
N PHE A 91 7.63 3.92 12.70
CA PHE A 91 7.43 3.37 11.36
C PHE A 91 6.70 4.36 10.46
N PHE A 92 5.61 4.93 10.95
CA PHE A 92 4.82 5.88 10.16
C PHE A 92 5.67 7.08 9.73
N SER A 93 6.42 7.67 10.65
CA SER A 93 7.31 8.79 10.37
C SER A 93 8.40 8.42 9.36
N SER A 94 8.94 7.22 9.46
CA SER A 94 9.96 6.72 8.54
C SER A 94 9.40 6.56 7.11
N TYR A 95 8.19 6.01 6.97
CA TYR A 95 7.54 5.90 5.67
C TYR A 95 7.21 7.27 5.07
N VAL A 96 6.72 8.19 5.89
CA VAL A 96 6.43 9.57 5.45
C VAL A 96 7.69 10.24 4.95
N ALA A 97 8.80 10.11 5.68
CA ALA A 97 10.08 10.70 5.29
C ALA A 97 10.56 10.14 3.95
N ALA A 98 10.56 8.82 3.79
CA ALA A 98 11.01 8.17 2.55
C ALA A 98 10.16 8.57 1.35
N ALA A 99 8.85 8.57 1.52
CA ALA A 99 7.91 8.96 0.48
C ALA A 99 8.08 10.42 0.08
N SER A 100 8.23 11.31 1.07
CA SER A 100 8.40 12.74 0.81
C SER A 100 9.74 13.06 0.13
N GLU A 101 10.80 12.33 0.47
CA GLU A 101 12.09 12.46 -0.21
C GLU A 101 12.00 12.04 -1.68
N THR A 102 11.17 11.05 -2.00
CA THR A 102 11.07 10.48 -3.33
C THR A 102 10.05 11.19 -4.20
N TRP A 103 8.86 11.51 -3.63
CA TRP A 103 7.71 12.01 -4.41
C TRP A 103 7.33 13.45 -4.09
N GLY A 104 8.04 14.09 -3.16
CA GLY A 104 7.74 15.45 -2.72
C GLY A 104 6.74 15.47 -1.57
N PRO A 105 6.22 16.66 -1.24
CA PRO A 105 5.30 16.78 -0.10
C PRO A 105 4.00 15.98 -0.31
N PRO A 106 3.39 15.48 0.75
CA PRO A 106 2.10 14.78 0.64
C PRO A 106 1.03 15.68 0.02
N ILE A 107 0.16 15.09 -0.79
CA ILE A 107 -1.01 15.80 -1.35
C ILE A 107 -2.19 15.81 -0.37
N ARG A 108 -2.12 14.95 0.66
CA ARG A 108 -3.12 14.89 1.72
C ARG A 108 -2.46 14.43 3.00
N THR A 109 -2.81 15.08 4.10
CA THR A 109 -2.45 14.64 5.45
C THR A 109 -3.65 14.77 6.36
N VAL A 110 -3.85 13.78 7.22
CA VAL A 110 -4.84 13.81 8.29
C VAL A 110 -4.11 13.52 9.58
N GLN A 111 -4.25 14.40 10.56
CA GLN A 111 -3.65 14.24 11.88
C GLN A 111 -4.70 13.70 12.85
N GLY A 112 -4.25 13.14 13.95
CA GLY A 112 -5.14 12.66 14.99
C GLY A 112 -4.94 11.19 15.30
N ARG A 113 -6.02 10.52 15.71
CA ARG A 113 -5.98 9.14 16.19
C ARG A 113 -5.59 8.13 15.11
N ASN A 114 -6.05 8.36 13.88
CA ASN A 114 -5.72 7.52 12.74
C ASN A 114 -5.12 8.39 11.64
N PRO A 115 -3.82 8.74 11.75
CA PRO A 115 -3.20 9.62 10.78
C PRO A 115 -3.13 8.98 9.39
N VAL A 116 -3.22 9.84 8.37
CA VAL A 116 -3.15 9.47 6.96
C VAL A 116 -2.15 10.38 6.27
N ALA A 117 -1.40 9.84 5.34
CA ALA A 117 -0.58 10.62 4.42
C ALA A 117 -0.66 10.00 3.04
N ALA A 118 -0.73 10.82 2.00
CA ALA A 118 -0.85 10.36 0.63
C ALA A 118 -0.01 11.21 -0.32
N TRP A 119 0.49 10.59 -1.38
CA TRP A 119 1.39 11.21 -2.35
C TRP A 119 0.93 10.89 -3.77
N ALA A 120 1.07 11.88 -4.64
CA ALA A 120 0.95 11.66 -6.08
C ALA A 120 2.18 10.89 -6.58
N LEU A 121 1.94 9.81 -7.30
CA LEU A 121 2.97 9.03 -7.98
C LEU A 121 2.97 9.35 -9.47
N PRO A 122 4.02 8.91 -10.21
CA PRO A 122 3.99 8.97 -11.67
C PRO A 122 2.77 8.23 -12.24
N GLN A 123 2.38 8.59 -13.45
CA GLN A 123 1.28 7.96 -14.18
C GLN A 123 -0.09 8.09 -13.50
N ALA A 124 -0.31 9.19 -12.78
CA ALA A 124 -1.58 9.51 -12.14
C ALA A 124 -2.05 8.48 -11.09
N CYS A 125 -1.11 7.79 -10.46
CA CYS A 125 -1.37 6.90 -9.34
C CYS A 125 -1.21 7.65 -8.01
N ILE A 126 -1.71 7.05 -6.93
CA ILE A 126 -1.56 7.60 -5.56
C ILE A 126 -1.11 6.49 -4.62
N ALA A 127 -0.15 6.82 -3.74
CA ALA A 127 0.21 6.00 -2.59
C ALA A 127 -0.35 6.65 -1.33
N GLU A 128 -1.01 5.86 -0.49
CA GLU A 128 -1.56 6.33 0.78
C GLU A 128 -1.13 5.38 1.89
N ILE A 129 -0.79 5.93 3.05
CA ILE A 129 -0.59 5.13 4.27
C ILE A 129 -1.54 5.62 5.36
N THR A 130 -2.03 4.67 6.14
CA THR A 130 -2.91 4.94 7.28
C THR A 130 -2.43 4.14 8.48
N ARG A 131 -2.34 4.79 9.64
CA ARG A 131 -2.04 4.12 10.90
C ARG A 131 -3.31 4.02 11.73
N ASN A 132 -3.64 2.82 12.17
CA ASN A 132 -4.62 2.63 13.24
C ASN A 132 -3.90 2.27 14.54
N GLU A 133 -4.60 1.75 15.54
CA GLU A 133 -4.04 1.43 16.85
C GLU A 133 -3.17 0.17 16.85
N GLU A 134 -3.20 -0.62 15.77
CA GLU A 134 -2.53 -1.92 15.71
C GLU A 134 -1.48 -2.01 14.62
N LYS A 135 -1.68 -1.29 13.49
CA LYS A 135 -0.89 -1.51 12.29
C LYS A 135 -0.90 -0.30 11.36
N ILE A 136 -0.02 -0.37 10.37
CA ILE A 136 0.05 0.60 9.28
C ILE A 136 -0.29 -0.13 7.99
N HIS A 137 -1.27 0.40 7.25
CA HIS A 137 -1.68 -0.08 5.94
C HIS A 137 -1.10 0.80 4.85
N ALA A 138 -0.73 0.18 3.74
CA ALA A 138 -0.49 0.86 2.48
C ALA A 138 -1.68 0.65 1.56
N LYS A 139 -2.00 1.68 0.81
CA LYS A 139 -3.02 1.63 -0.24
C LYS A 139 -2.44 2.25 -1.50
N PHE A 140 -2.46 1.49 -2.58
CA PHE A 140 -2.08 1.97 -3.90
C PHE A 140 -3.35 2.19 -4.70
N LEU A 141 -3.52 3.39 -5.23
CA LEU A 141 -4.63 3.73 -6.10
C LEU A 141 -4.12 3.79 -7.54
N THR A 142 -4.74 2.99 -8.41
CA THR A 142 -4.50 3.07 -9.85
C THR A 142 -5.05 4.40 -10.38
N PRO A 143 -4.76 4.78 -11.63
CA PRO A 143 -5.38 5.98 -12.18
C PRO A 143 -6.91 5.99 -12.09
N GLN A 144 -7.54 4.80 -12.17
CA GLN A 144 -8.98 4.65 -12.06
C GLN A 144 -9.47 4.95 -10.63
N GLY A 145 -8.68 4.60 -9.62
CA GLY A 145 -8.97 4.92 -8.23
C GLY A 145 -8.60 6.35 -7.85
N ALA A 146 -7.47 6.81 -8.35
CA ALA A 146 -6.90 8.11 -7.99
C ALA A 146 -7.78 9.29 -8.41
N ARG A 147 -8.54 9.17 -9.49
CA ARG A 147 -9.39 10.26 -9.98
C ARG A 147 -10.55 10.63 -9.07
N PHE A 148 -10.86 9.80 -8.10
CA PHE A 148 -11.88 10.07 -7.08
C PHE A 148 -11.29 10.54 -5.75
N TYR A 149 -10.02 10.75 -5.71
CA TYR A 149 -9.28 11.05 -4.48
C TYR A 149 -9.44 12.49 -4.00
#